data_8a7fbc3969648d91428c356262e3dbec
#
_entry.id   8a7fbc3969648d91428c356262e3dbec
#
_cell.length_a   1.000
_cell.length_b   1.000
_cell.length_c   1.000
_cell.angle_alpha   90.00
_cell.angle_beta   90.00
_cell.angle_gamma   90.00
#
_symmetry.space_group_name_H-M   'P 1'
#
loop_
_entity.id
_entity.type
_entity.pdbx_description
1 polymer ?
#
loop_
_entity_poly.entity_id
_entity_poly.type
_entity_poly.pdbx_seq_one_letter_code
_entity_poly.pdbx_strand_id
1 'polypeptide(L)'
;MLIASKYEEIYPPEVADFTYITDHAYAAEEVLDMEMKILLELDWKITAPNAHLWIERLCAVSRASSRVKHRAEYYSQRTLQEYALLDFKPSQIAAAAVHLSLVAEARENRDNRECWPRPCERLTGYTQLELYACAKAISFHVNGGVDSKRRLVACKKKFSRHDFSTVSFGKCPVLKRPKLIDLPDLAD
;
A
#
# COMPACT_ATOMS: atom_id res chain seq x y z
N MET A 1 1.14 -9.09 19.28
CA MET A 1 2.30 -8.18 19.39
C MET A 1 3.61 -9.00 19.51
N LEU A 2 3.75 -9.96 20.42
CA LEU A 2 4.98 -10.76 20.60
C LEU A 2 5.53 -11.32 19.28
N ILE A 3 4.70 -12.01 18.46
CA ILE A 3 5.11 -12.56 17.15
C ILE A 3 5.61 -11.45 16.23
N ALA A 4 4.91 -10.32 16.19
CA ALA A 4 5.28 -9.20 15.31
C ALA A 4 6.61 -8.55 15.73
N SER A 5 6.85 -8.39 17.03
CA SER A 5 8.13 -7.85 17.52
C SER A 5 9.29 -8.82 17.26
N LYS A 6 9.12 -10.11 17.49
CA LYS A 6 10.13 -11.12 17.14
C LYS A 6 10.44 -11.15 15.63
N TYR A 7 9.46 -10.82 14.78
CA TYR A 7 9.62 -10.82 13.32
C TYR A 7 10.29 -9.55 12.80
N GLU A 8 9.93 -8.37 13.32
CA GLU A 8 10.30 -7.07 12.77
C GLU A 8 11.45 -6.38 13.52
N GLU A 9 11.68 -6.69 14.81
CA GLU A 9 12.65 -5.97 15.63
C GLU A 9 13.96 -6.74 15.77
N ILE A 10 15.09 -6.04 15.70
CA ILE A 10 16.42 -6.64 15.91
C ILE A 10 16.58 -7.14 17.36
N TYR A 11 16.03 -6.39 18.31
CA TYR A 11 16.01 -6.71 19.73
C TYR A 11 14.55 -6.69 20.21
N PRO A 12 13.80 -7.79 20.05
CA PRO A 12 12.42 -7.85 20.49
C PRO A 12 12.32 -7.78 22.01
N PRO A 13 11.27 -7.15 22.56
CA PRO A 13 10.97 -7.17 23.98
C PRO A 13 10.81 -8.60 24.52
N GLU A 14 11.10 -8.81 25.80
CA GLU A 14 10.90 -10.09 26.45
C GLU A 14 9.42 -10.36 26.75
N VAL A 15 9.07 -11.62 27.01
CA VAL A 15 7.69 -12.01 27.36
C VAL A 15 7.21 -11.27 28.62
N ALA A 16 8.15 -11.03 29.57
CA ALA A 16 7.87 -10.28 30.79
C ALA A 16 7.38 -8.84 30.50
N ASP A 17 7.91 -8.18 29.47
CA ASP A 17 7.48 -6.84 29.08
C ASP A 17 6.02 -6.86 28.59
N PHE A 18 5.63 -7.91 27.87
CA PHE A 18 4.24 -8.06 27.40
C PHE A 18 3.28 -8.33 28.54
N THR A 19 3.66 -9.13 29.55
CA THR A 19 2.83 -9.33 30.73
C THR A 19 2.71 -8.06 31.56
N TYR A 20 3.77 -7.29 31.71
CA TYR A 20 3.77 -6.00 32.39
C TYR A 20 2.83 -4.98 31.72
N ILE A 21 2.91 -4.85 30.39
CA ILE A 21 2.08 -3.89 29.62
C ILE A 21 0.57 -4.22 29.76
N THR A 22 0.22 -5.49 29.92
CA THR A 22 -1.18 -5.90 30.17
C THR A 22 -1.62 -5.73 31.64
N ASP A 23 -0.79 -5.12 32.47
CA ASP A 23 -1.02 -5.01 33.92
C ASP A 23 -1.19 -6.39 34.57
N HIS A 24 -0.37 -7.33 34.13
CA HIS A 24 -0.40 -8.74 34.55
C HIS A 24 -1.75 -9.44 34.38
N ALA A 25 -2.56 -8.99 33.40
CA ALA A 25 -3.83 -9.63 33.07
C ALA A 25 -3.64 -11.07 32.55
N TYR A 26 -2.46 -11.40 32.06
CA TYR A 26 -2.09 -12.72 31.54
C TYR A 26 -0.74 -13.17 32.11
N ALA A 27 -0.61 -14.46 32.42
CA ALA A 27 0.66 -15.07 32.80
C ALA A 27 1.57 -15.26 31.58
N ALA A 28 2.88 -15.39 31.83
CA ALA A 28 3.86 -15.62 30.76
C ALA A 28 3.57 -16.88 29.94
N GLU A 29 3.15 -17.95 30.62
CA GLU A 29 2.76 -19.21 30.00
C GLU A 29 1.56 -19.06 29.07
N GLU A 30 0.57 -18.26 29.46
CA GLU A 30 -0.62 -18.01 28.63
C GLU A 30 -0.25 -17.23 27.34
N VAL A 31 0.70 -16.29 27.45
CA VAL A 31 1.21 -15.53 26.30
C VAL A 31 1.95 -16.45 25.32
N LEU A 32 2.80 -17.35 25.84
CA LEU A 32 3.55 -18.34 25.03
C LEU A 32 2.62 -19.38 24.40
N ASP A 33 1.62 -19.87 25.15
CA ASP A 33 0.61 -20.79 24.63
C ASP A 33 -0.20 -20.15 23.50
N MET A 34 -0.56 -18.86 23.63
CA MET A 34 -1.26 -18.13 22.59
C MET A 34 -0.37 -17.91 21.36
N GLU A 35 0.91 -17.61 21.54
CA GLU A 35 1.88 -17.54 20.44
C GLU A 35 1.88 -18.85 19.65
N MET A 36 2.02 -19.98 20.32
CA MET A 36 2.04 -21.30 19.66
C MET A 36 0.73 -21.59 18.93
N LYS A 37 -0.42 -21.30 19.55
CA LYS A 37 -1.74 -21.49 18.91
C LYS A 37 -1.88 -20.67 17.64
N ILE A 38 -1.47 -19.39 17.67
CA ILE A 38 -1.52 -18.52 16.48
C ILE A 38 -0.61 -19.05 15.37
N LEU A 39 0.63 -19.45 15.70
CA LEU A 39 1.57 -19.97 14.70
C LEU A 39 1.08 -21.26 14.05
N LEU A 40 0.50 -22.17 14.84
CA LEU A 40 -0.10 -23.42 14.33
C LEU A 40 -1.30 -23.15 13.44
N GLU A 41 -2.20 -22.23 13.81
CA GLU A 41 -3.38 -21.88 13.01
C GLU A 41 -2.98 -21.22 11.68
N LEU A 42 -1.86 -20.48 11.66
CA LEU A 42 -1.32 -19.88 10.45
C LEU A 42 -0.42 -20.82 9.62
N ASP A 43 -0.29 -22.10 9.99
CA ASP A 43 0.68 -23.02 9.36
C ASP A 43 2.09 -22.42 9.30
N TRP A 44 2.50 -21.65 10.29
CA TRP A 44 3.78 -20.90 10.33
C TRP A 44 3.96 -19.89 9.18
N LYS A 45 2.90 -19.60 8.41
CA LYS A 45 2.94 -18.68 7.28
C LYS A 45 2.73 -17.23 7.74
N ILE A 46 3.73 -16.67 8.43
CA ILE A 46 3.68 -15.31 8.96
C ILE A 46 4.21 -14.25 7.98
N THR A 47 4.96 -14.68 6.95
CA THR A 47 5.48 -13.78 5.91
C THR A 47 4.49 -13.67 4.77
N ALA A 48 4.01 -12.44 4.51
CA ALA A 48 3.18 -12.15 3.36
C ALA A 48 3.66 -10.88 2.65
N PRO A 49 3.73 -10.85 1.31
CA PRO A 49 4.08 -9.64 0.57
C PRO A 49 3.03 -8.55 0.83
N ASN A 50 3.45 -7.47 1.49
CA ASN A 50 2.61 -6.31 1.71
C ASN A 50 2.68 -5.32 0.54
N ALA A 51 1.81 -4.30 0.54
CA ALA A 51 1.78 -3.31 -0.53
C ALA A 51 3.07 -2.51 -0.66
N HIS A 52 3.82 -2.29 0.44
CA HIS A 52 5.08 -1.55 0.43
C HIS A 52 6.15 -2.28 -0.41
N LEU A 53 6.34 -3.58 -0.18
CA LEU A 53 7.29 -4.40 -0.95
C LEU A 53 6.95 -4.42 -2.45
N TRP A 54 5.66 -4.48 -2.79
CA TRP A 54 5.21 -4.39 -4.17
C TRP A 54 5.50 -3.03 -4.79
N ILE A 55 5.31 -1.92 -4.05
CA ILE A 55 5.62 -0.56 -4.51
C ILE A 55 7.12 -0.43 -4.80
N GLU A 56 7.99 -0.91 -3.91
CA GLU A 56 9.43 -0.87 -4.13
C GLU A 56 9.82 -1.58 -5.42
N ARG A 57 9.32 -2.79 -5.62
CA ARG A 57 9.61 -3.59 -6.81
C ARG A 57 9.06 -2.95 -8.09
N LEU A 58 7.84 -2.42 -8.05
CA LEU A 58 7.22 -1.74 -9.19
C LEU A 58 7.94 -0.44 -9.55
N CYS A 59 8.36 0.34 -8.56
CA CYS A 59 9.14 1.55 -8.79
C CYS A 59 10.52 1.24 -9.41
N ALA A 60 11.17 0.17 -8.97
CA ALA A 60 12.44 -0.28 -9.56
C ALA A 60 12.25 -0.69 -11.04
N VAL A 61 11.22 -1.50 -11.34
CA VAL A 61 10.95 -1.99 -12.70
C VAL A 61 10.50 -0.87 -13.64
N SER A 62 9.72 0.10 -13.16
CA SER A 62 9.27 1.27 -13.93
C SER A 62 10.31 2.39 -14.01
N ARG A 63 11.46 2.25 -13.32
CA ARG A 63 12.48 3.31 -13.16
C ARG A 63 11.85 4.62 -12.67
N ALA A 64 10.92 4.50 -11.72
CA ALA A 64 10.20 5.64 -11.17
C ALA A 64 11.11 6.55 -10.33
N SER A 65 10.80 7.86 -10.33
CA SER A 65 11.48 8.82 -9.48
C SER A 65 11.16 8.58 -7.99
N SER A 66 12.02 9.06 -7.09
CA SER A 66 11.75 9.02 -5.65
C SER A 66 10.43 9.70 -5.29
N ARG A 67 10.05 10.75 -6.02
CA ARG A 67 8.76 11.43 -5.83
C ARG A 67 7.57 10.53 -6.16
N VAL A 68 7.65 9.77 -7.24
CA VAL A 68 6.62 8.76 -7.60
C VAL A 68 6.53 7.69 -6.52
N LYS A 69 7.66 7.18 -6.03
CA LYS A 69 7.71 6.21 -4.94
C LYS A 69 7.02 6.74 -3.69
N HIS A 70 7.42 7.91 -3.18
CA HIS A 70 6.81 8.52 -1.99
C HIS A 70 5.31 8.78 -2.18
N ARG A 71 4.88 9.16 -3.39
CA ARG A 71 3.46 9.36 -3.70
C ARG A 71 2.69 8.05 -3.69
N ALA A 72 3.25 6.97 -4.24
CA ALA A 72 2.65 5.64 -4.21
C ALA A 72 2.54 5.10 -2.78
N GLU A 73 3.57 5.30 -1.96
CA GLU A 73 3.54 4.97 -0.53
C GLU A 73 2.47 5.78 0.21
N TYR A 74 2.34 7.07 -0.07
CA TYR A 74 1.28 7.91 0.50
C TYR A 74 -0.10 7.37 0.16
N TYR A 75 -0.35 7.08 -1.12
CA TYR A 75 -1.64 6.54 -1.55
C TYR A 75 -1.93 5.19 -0.91
N SER A 76 -0.96 4.29 -0.88
CA SER A 76 -1.08 2.99 -0.23
C SER A 76 -1.34 3.10 1.29
N GLN A 77 -0.61 3.97 2.00
CA GLN A 77 -0.85 4.16 3.44
C GLN A 77 -2.21 4.80 3.73
N ARG A 78 -2.74 5.61 2.82
CA ARG A 78 -4.11 6.13 2.93
C ARG A 78 -5.16 5.04 2.82
N THR A 79 -4.92 3.97 2.05
CA THR A 79 -5.87 2.85 1.93
C THR A 79 -6.08 2.11 3.25
N LEU A 80 -5.07 2.05 4.12
CA LEU A 80 -5.16 1.39 5.42
C LEU A 80 -6.17 2.07 6.38
N GLN A 81 -6.61 3.27 6.06
CA GLN A 81 -7.58 4.03 6.85
C GLN A 81 -9.02 3.84 6.38
N GLU A 82 -9.23 3.04 5.30
CA GLU A 82 -10.53 2.92 4.63
C GLU A 82 -10.94 1.44 4.49
N TYR A 83 -11.97 1.08 5.23
CA TYR A 83 -12.47 -0.30 5.27
C TYR A 83 -12.88 -0.84 3.89
N ALA A 84 -13.48 0.03 3.06
CA ALA A 84 -13.92 -0.34 1.71
C ALA A 84 -12.78 -0.76 0.75
N LEU A 85 -11.52 -0.55 1.13
CA LEU A 85 -10.35 -0.93 0.32
C LEU A 85 -9.75 -2.29 0.73
N LEU A 86 -10.30 -2.95 1.75
CA LEU A 86 -9.87 -4.29 2.19
C LEU A 86 -10.16 -5.39 1.15
N ASP A 87 -11.11 -5.18 0.24
CA ASP A 87 -11.45 -6.14 -0.81
C ASP A 87 -10.36 -6.27 -1.89
N PHE A 88 -9.43 -5.32 -1.95
CA PHE A 88 -8.35 -5.34 -2.92
C PHE A 88 -7.09 -6.01 -2.35
N LYS A 89 -6.45 -6.84 -3.17
CA LYS A 89 -5.18 -7.49 -2.80
C LYS A 89 -4.07 -6.45 -2.58
N PRO A 90 -3.10 -6.68 -1.67
CA PRO A 90 -1.96 -5.78 -1.48
C PRO A 90 -1.19 -5.46 -2.77
N SER A 91 -1.00 -6.45 -3.65
CA SER A 91 -0.39 -6.27 -4.97
C SER A 91 -1.20 -5.34 -5.87
N GLN A 92 -2.53 -5.43 -5.83
CA GLN A 92 -3.43 -4.59 -6.62
C GLN A 92 -3.47 -3.15 -6.10
N ILE A 93 -3.48 -2.96 -4.78
CA ILE A 93 -3.35 -1.64 -4.14
C ILE A 93 -2.03 -0.98 -4.54
N ALA A 94 -0.93 -1.72 -4.45
CA ALA A 94 0.39 -1.22 -4.83
C ALA A 94 0.46 -0.84 -6.31
N ALA A 95 -0.02 -1.71 -7.21
CA ALA A 95 -0.06 -1.46 -8.64
C ALA A 95 -0.90 -0.23 -8.99
N ALA A 96 -2.10 -0.10 -8.40
CA ALA A 96 -2.97 1.06 -8.58
C ALA A 96 -2.35 2.35 -8.03
N ALA A 97 -1.68 2.29 -6.86
CA ALA A 97 -1.00 3.43 -6.27
C ALA A 97 0.19 3.92 -7.12
N VAL A 98 1.00 3.00 -7.66
CA VAL A 98 2.11 3.34 -8.56
C VAL A 98 1.57 3.91 -9.87
N HIS A 99 0.55 3.28 -10.47
CA HIS A 99 -0.09 3.80 -11.69
C HIS A 99 -0.62 5.22 -11.50
N LEU A 100 -1.37 5.50 -10.44
CA LEU A 100 -1.84 6.85 -10.10
C LEU A 100 -0.69 7.84 -9.92
N SER A 101 0.41 7.41 -9.32
CA SER A 101 1.58 8.26 -9.09
C SER A 101 2.30 8.61 -10.39
N LEU A 102 2.43 7.66 -11.32
CA LEU A 102 2.98 7.88 -12.66
C LEU A 102 2.09 8.82 -13.47
N VAL A 103 0.75 8.66 -13.40
CA VAL A 103 -0.21 9.58 -14.03
C VAL A 103 -0.08 11.00 -13.45
N ALA A 104 0.11 11.13 -12.13
CA ALA A 104 0.28 12.42 -11.49
C ALA A 104 1.56 13.11 -11.98
N GLU A 105 2.67 12.39 -12.03
CA GLU A 105 3.96 12.90 -12.52
C GLU A 105 3.90 13.30 -13.99
N ALA A 106 3.29 12.46 -14.84
CA ALA A 106 3.12 12.76 -16.26
C ALA A 106 2.30 14.04 -16.48
N ARG A 107 1.23 14.23 -15.70
CA ARG A 107 0.41 15.47 -15.78
C ARG A 107 1.18 16.71 -15.31
N GLU A 108 1.96 16.58 -14.23
CA GLU A 108 2.79 17.69 -13.72
C GLU A 108 3.85 18.11 -14.74
N ASN A 109 4.49 17.13 -15.40
CA ASN A 109 5.56 17.37 -16.37
C ASN A 109 5.04 17.60 -17.80
N ARG A 110 3.72 17.55 -18.03
CA ARG A 110 3.10 17.61 -19.38
C ARG A 110 3.68 16.57 -20.34
N ASP A 111 3.94 15.37 -19.81
CA ASP A 111 4.56 14.27 -20.51
C ASP A 111 3.49 13.26 -20.94
N ASN A 112 3.57 12.76 -22.18
CA ASN A 112 2.66 11.76 -22.74
C ASN A 112 3.17 10.33 -22.59
N ARG A 113 4.10 10.07 -21.61
CA ARG A 113 4.62 8.73 -21.39
C ARG A 113 3.50 7.75 -21.00
N GLU A 114 3.73 6.49 -21.30
CA GLU A 114 2.88 5.40 -20.85
C GLU A 114 2.86 5.34 -19.31
N CYS A 115 1.70 5.49 -18.70
CA CYS A 115 1.56 5.54 -17.24
C CYS A 115 1.42 4.15 -16.60
N TRP A 116 1.32 3.08 -17.39
CA TRP A 116 1.38 1.70 -16.92
C TRP A 116 2.29 0.89 -17.85
N PRO A 117 3.61 0.93 -17.61
CA PRO A 117 4.58 0.29 -18.49
C PRO A 117 4.41 -1.23 -18.56
N ARG A 118 4.62 -1.84 -19.73
CA ARG A 118 4.57 -3.29 -19.94
C ARG A 118 5.37 -4.12 -18.92
N PRO A 119 6.57 -3.70 -18.44
CA PRO A 119 7.25 -4.43 -17.39
C PRO A 119 6.47 -4.53 -16.08
N CYS A 120 5.70 -3.49 -15.71
CA CYS A 120 4.84 -3.52 -14.52
C CYS A 120 3.65 -4.46 -14.72
N GLU A 121 3.04 -4.46 -15.90
CA GLU A 121 1.96 -5.38 -16.26
C GLU A 121 2.44 -6.84 -16.22
N ARG A 122 3.61 -7.15 -16.81
CA ARG A 122 4.20 -8.50 -16.75
C ARG A 122 4.53 -8.95 -15.33
N LEU A 123 4.99 -8.05 -14.47
CA LEU A 123 5.34 -8.36 -13.09
C LEU A 123 4.11 -8.69 -12.24
N THR A 124 3.01 -7.97 -12.46
CA THR A 124 1.81 -8.07 -11.62
C THR A 124 0.69 -8.89 -12.23
N GLY A 125 0.68 -9.05 -13.55
CA GLY A 125 -0.42 -9.61 -14.32
C GLY A 125 -1.63 -8.69 -14.44
N TYR A 126 -1.56 -7.43 -13.95
CA TYR A 126 -2.68 -6.51 -14.01
C TYR A 126 -2.58 -5.55 -15.20
N THR A 127 -3.62 -5.52 -16.02
CA THR A 127 -3.84 -4.51 -17.05
C THR A 127 -4.37 -3.20 -16.42
N GLN A 128 -4.28 -2.10 -17.15
CA GLN A 128 -4.87 -0.82 -16.71
C GLN A 128 -6.37 -0.93 -16.41
N LEU A 129 -7.09 -1.75 -17.17
CA LEU A 129 -8.52 -1.93 -16.98
C LEU A 129 -8.84 -2.62 -15.65
N GLU A 130 -8.07 -3.65 -15.29
CA GLU A 130 -8.21 -4.37 -14.02
C GLU A 130 -7.84 -3.49 -12.82
N LEU A 131 -6.88 -2.58 -12.98
CA LEU A 131 -6.49 -1.62 -11.94
C LEU A 131 -7.50 -0.48 -11.77
N TYR A 132 -8.38 -0.22 -12.77
CA TYR A 132 -9.23 0.95 -12.78
C TYR A 132 -10.13 1.06 -11.54
N ALA A 133 -10.79 -0.03 -11.13
CA ALA A 133 -11.69 -0.03 -9.97
C ALA A 133 -10.94 0.34 -8.68
N CYS A 134 -9.79 -0.29 -8.44
CA CYS A 134 -8.94 -0.02 -7.29
C CYS A 134 -8.39 1.42 -7.32
N ALA A 135 -7.86 1.86 -8.44
CA ALA A 135 -7.31 3.21 -8.62
C ALA A 135 -8.39 4.30 -8.43
N LYS A 136 -9.62 4.08 -8.92
CA LYS A 136 -10.76 4.96 -8.70
C LYS A 136 -11.11 5.07 -7.23
N ALA A 137 -11.15 3.95 -6.51
CA ALA A 137 -11.44 3.91 -5.09
C ALA A 137 -10.34 4.64 -4.29
N ILE A 138 -9.05 4.36 -4.57
CA ILE A 138 -7.93 5.08 -3.95
C ILE A 138 -8.04 6.59 -4.19
N SER A 139 -8.23 7.01 -5.44
CA SER A 139 -8.35 8.42 -5.80
C SER A 139 -9.51 9.12 -5.06
N PHE A 140 -10.65 8.45 -4.95
CA PHE A 140 -11.81 8.98 -4.22
C PHE A 140 -11.48 9.21 -2.73
N HIS A 141 -10.90 8.22 -2.05
CA HIS A 141 -10.59 8.31 -0.62
C HIS A 141 -9.43 9.27 -0.32
N VAL A 142 -8.40 9.31 -1.14
CA VAL A 142 -7.29 10.26 -0.99
C VAL A 142 -7.75 11.71 -1.15
N ASN A 143 -8.68 11.98 -2.05
CA ASN A 143 -9.23 13.32 -2.31
C ASN A 143 -10.32 13.75 -1.32
N GLY A 144 -10.62 12.96 -0.30
CA GLY A 144 -11.53 13.35 0.75
C GLY A 144 -12.77 12.47 0.95
N GLY A 145 -13.08 11.52 0.07
CA GLY A 145 -14.09 10.46 0.21
C GLY A 145 -15.38 10.81 0.96
N VAL A 146 -16.09 9.78 1.43
CA VAL A 146 -17.32 9.96 2.25
C VAL A 146 -16.99 10.46 3.66
N ASP A 147 -15.81 10.14 4.18
CA ASP A 147 -15.42 10.40 5.57
C ASP A 147 -14.49 11.61 5.75
N SER A 148 -14.75 12.70 5.00
CA SER A 148 -14.00 13.98 5.15
C SER A 148 -14.04 14.54 6.59
N LYS A 149 -14.96 14.05 7.43
CA LYS A 149 -15.11 14.44 8.84
C LYS A 149 -14.12 13.71 9.76
N ARG A 150 -13.59 12.54 9.39
CA ARG A 150 -12.58 11.84 10.17
C ARG A 150 -11.24 12.57 10.04
N ARG A 151 -10.77 13.14 11.16
CA ARG A 151 -9.48 13.84 11.22
C ARG A 151 -8.27 12.90 11.30
N LEU A 152 -8.21 11.90 10.41
CA LEU A 152 -7.07 11.00 10.30
C LEU A 152 -5.92 11.70 9.55
N VAL A 153 -5.15 12.50 10.27
CA VAL A 153 -4.15 13.41 9.68
C VAL A 153 -2.73 12.87 9.73
N ALA A 154 -2.46 11.77 10.45
CA ALA A 154 -1.11 11.27 10.67
C ALA A 154 -0.39 10.93 9.34
N CYS A 155 -1.02 10.18 8.45
CA CYS A 155 -0.47 9.86 7.14
C CYS A 155 -0.18 11.13 6.32
N LYS A 156 -1.13 12.08 6.26
CA LYS A 156 -0.95 13.34 5.57
C LYS A 156 0.21 14.15 6.15
N LYS A 157 0.33 14.24 7.50
CA LYS A 157 1.44 14.92 8.17
C LYS A 157 2.78 14.26 7.87
N LYS A 158 2.87 12.93 7.87
CA LYS A 158 4.09 12.20 7.51
C LYS A 158 4.57 12.62 6.11
N PHE A 159 3.69 12.54 5.11
CA PHE A 159 4.03 12.78 3.71
C PHE A 159 4.01 14.28 3.30
N SER A 160 3.74 15.19 4.23
CA SER A 160 3.94 16.63 4.02
C SER A 160 5.37 17.09 4.28
N ARG A 161 6.22 16.24 4.87
CA ARG A 161 7.61 16.54 5.18
C ARG A 161 8.46 16.54 3.91
N HIS A 162 9.57 17.28 3.93
CA HIS A 162 10.50 17.38 2.80
C HIS A 162 11.12 16.01 2.45
N ASP A 163 11.43 15.19 3.46
CA ASP A 163 11.97 13.83 3.29
C ASP A 163 11.10 12.94 2.41
N PHE A 164 9.80 13.21 2.35
CA PHE A 164 8.82 12.51 1.52
C PHE A 164 8.36 13.35 0.31
N SER A 165 9.20 14.28 -0.16
CA SER A 165 8.93 15.11 -1.33
C SER A 165 7.61 15.90 -1.26
N THR A 166 7.09 16.14 -0.06
CA THR A 166 5.85 16.91 0.21
C THR A 166 4.62 16.44 -0.60
N VAL A 167 4.56 15.14 -0.95
CA VAL A 167 3.57 14.61 -1.91
C VAL A 167 2.12 14.65 -1.44
N SER A 168 1.87 14.84 -0.13
CA SER A 168 0.52 14.88 0.43
C SER A 168 -0.26 16.16 0.10
N PHE A 169 0.39 17.19 -0.45
CA PHE A 169 -0.26 18.43 -0.86
C PHE A 169 -0.89 18.35 -2.25
N GLY A 170 -0.46 17.40 -3.09
CA GLY A 170 -1.01 17.19 -4.42
C GLY A 170 -2.36 16.48 -4.38
N LYS A 171 -3.24 16.79 -5.36
CA LYS A 171 -4.45 16.01 -5.58
C LYS A 171 -4.14 14.67 -6.23
N CYS A 172 -4.81 13.61 -5.81
CA CYS A 172 -4.72 12.32 -6.47
C CYS A 172 -5.44 12.38 -7.83
N PRO A 173 -4.83 11.89 -8.92
CA PRO A 173 -5.46 11.90 -10.23
C PRO A 173 -6.77 11.13 -10.26
N VAL A 174 -7.78 11.67 -10.90
CA VAL A 174 -9.00 10.94 -11.27
C VAL A 174 -8.78 10.35 -12.66
N LEU A 175 -8.89 9.04 -12.76
CA LEU A 175 -8.72 8.30 -14.02
C LEU A 175 -10.04 8.27 -14.79
N LYS A 176 -9.96 8.39 -16.11
CA LYS A 176 -11.06 8.01 -17.01
C LYS A 176 -11.01 6.49 -17.22
N ARG A 177 -12.17 5.84 -17.33
CA ARG A 177 -12.23 4.40 -17.63
C ARG A 177 -11.57 4.17 -19.00
N PRO A 178 -10.60 3.25 -19.11
CA PRO A 178 -10.03 2.88 -20.40
C PRO A 178 -11.13 2.36 -21.33
N LYS A 179 -11.08 2.74 -22.59
CA LYS A 179 -11.98 2.16 -23.60
C LYS A 179 -11.48 0.76 -23.94
N LEU A 180 -12.40 -0.16 -24.22
CA LEU A 180 -12.06 -1.54 -24.61
C LEU A 180 -11.23 -1.61 -25.92
N ILE A 181 -11.25 -0.52 -26.71
CA ILE A 181 -10.56 -0.39 -28.00
C ILE A 181 -9.06 -0.09 -27.84
N ASP A 182 -8.60 0.30 -26.63
CA ASP A 182 -7.19 0.61 -26.36
C ASP A 182 -6.37 -0.63 -25.94
N LEU A 183 -6.94 -1.83 -26.05
CA LEU A 183 -6.21 -3.09 -25.86
C LEU A 183 -5.48 -3.40 -27.18
N PRO A 184 -4.14 -3.54 -27.18
CA PRO A 184 -3.48 -4.10 -28.34
C PRO A 184 -4.04 -5.49 -28.58
N ASP A 185 -4.44 -5.79 -29.83
CA ASP A 185 -4.84 -7.12 -30.24
C ASP A 185 -3.79 -8.14 -29.75
N LEU A 186 -4.24 -9.04 -28.86
CA LEU A 186 -3.53 -10.26 -28.53
C LEU A 186 -3.71 -11.19 -29.73
N ALA A 187 -3.04 -10.89 -30.83
CA ALA A 187 -2.86 -11.81 -31.92
C ALA A 187 -1.50 -12.49 -31.71
N ASP A 188 -1.58 -13.80 -31.40
CA ASP A 188 -0.62 -14.91 -31.50
C ASP A 188 0.77 -14.77 -30.84
#